data_6c5e99542968d6bc91320bfb3434c645
#
_entry.id   6c5e99542968d6bc91320bfb3434c645
#
_cell.length_a   1.000
_cell.length_b   1.000
_cell.length_c   1.000
_cell.angle_alpha   90.00
_cell.angle_beta   90.00
_cell.angle_gamma   90.00
#
_symmetry.space_group_name_H-M   'P 1'
#
loop_
_entity.id
_entity.type
_entity.pdbx_description
1 polymer ?
#
loop_
_entity_poly.entity_id
_entity_poly.type
_entity_poly.pdbx_seq_one_letter_code
_entity_poly.pdbx_strand_id
1 'polypeptide(L)'
;MNRRGRSRGLEAINRNTNFRNADLRLYEFGNVYHFDGSKTHEHPVKNYSESEHIGIWITGKKETENWKVKEEPTTFFTLKANAENIFSRLGIKTESCTIESISNDIFSEGLEYRFNNVLIGQIGYVNNKILKNGNISADVFYGDLCWTAILKVIKNHKATYTPLRKYPEVRRDLALLIDKDVQFSTIKALAFKAERQILRSVNIFDVYDGANLPEGKKSYAVSFILQDEEKTLNDKQIEKTMSRLISVYEREAGAQIR
;
A
#
# COMPACT_ATOMS: atom_id res chain seq x y z
N MET A 1 -21.23 -9.11 -7.40
CA MET A 1 -20.30 -8.74 -6.33
C MET A 1 -20.88 -9.16 -4.97
N ASN A 2 -20.18 -10.01 -4.23
CA ASN A 2 -20.77 -10.65 -3.04
C ASN A 2 -20.99 -9.65 -1.90
N ARG A 3 -22.26 -9.39 -1.58
CA ARG A 3 -22.65 -8.52 -0.46
C ARG A 3 -22.48 -9.21 0.90
N ARG A 4 -22.49 -10.55 0.97
CA ARG A 4 -22.56 -11.31 2.24
C ARG A 4 -21.31 -11.26 3.10
N GLY A 5 -20.11 -11.45 2.56
CA GLY A 5 -18.87 -11.44 3.37
C GLY A 5 -18.58 -10.05 3.95
N ARG A 6 -18.80 -8.99 3.15
CA ARG A 6 -18.64 -7.60 3.60
C ARG A 6 -19.65 -7.19 4.66
N SER A 7 -20.90 -7.63 4.55
CA SER A 7 -21.92 -7.33 5.54
C SER A 7 -21.60 -7.94 6.90
N ARG A 8 -21.05 -9.17 6.93
CA ARG A 8 -20.67 -9.83 8.20
C ARG A 8 -19.62 -9.07 8.98
N GLY A 9 -18.54 -8.61 8.30
CA GLY A 9 -17.51 -7.80 8.96
C GLY A 9 -18.07 -6.48 9.53
N LEU A 10 -18.92 -5.78 8.77
CA LEU A 10 -19.56 -4.56 9.22
C LEU A 10 -20.60 -4.82 10.34
N GLU A 11 -21.35 -5.90 10.25
CA GLU A 11 -22.26 -6.36 11.33
C GLU A 11 -21.49 -6.67 12.62
N ALA A 12 -20.32 -7.34 12.51
CA ALA A 12 -19.45 -7.59 13.64
C ALA A 12 -18.91 -6.30 14.25
N ILE A 13 -18.50 -5.32 13.43
CA ILE A 13 -18.06 -4.00 13.90
C ILE A 13 -19.20 -3.30 14.64
N ASN A 14 -20.38 -3.19 14.04
CA ASN A 14 -21.53 -2.56 14.67
C ASN A 14 -21.87 -3.20 16.03
N ARG A 15 -21.94 -4.52 16.06
CA ARG A 15 -22.21 -5.27 17.30
C ARG A 15 -21.17 -4.96 18.38
N ASN A 16 -19.89 -5.05 18.06
CA ASN A 16 -18.81 -4.79 19.02
C ASN A 16 -18.79 -3.34 19.51
N THR A 17 -19.02 -2.39 18.60
CA THR A 17 -19.09 -0.96 18.96
C THR A 17 -20.25 -0.69 19.94
N ASN A 18 -21.40 -1.34 19.76
CA ASN A 18 -22.50 -1.25 20.69
C ASN A 18 -22.16 -1.80 22.09
N PHE A 19 -21.21 -2.71 22.19
CA PHE A 19 -20.64 -3.19 23.45
C PHE A 19 -19.43 -2.36 23.93
N ARG A 20 -19.21 -1.17 23.38
CA ARG A 20 -18.08 -0.27 23.70
C ARG A 20 -16.70 -0.85 23.37
N ASN A 21 -16.64 -1.81 22.46
CA ASN A 21 -15.41 -2.36 21.91
C ASN A 21 -15.25 -1.87 20.46
N ALA A 22 -14.66 -0.69 20.30
CA ALA A 22 -14.54 -0.03 18.99
C ALA A 22 -13.18 -0.28 18.30
N ASP A 23 -12.15 -0.71 19.05
CA ASP A 23 -10.79 -0.90 18.54
C ASP A 23 -10.64 -2.30 17.98
N LEU A 24 -10.99 -2.49 16.70
CA LEU A 24 -11.13 -3.81 16.10
C LEU A 24 -10.16 -4.02 14.93
N ARG A 25 -9.62 -5.23 14.88
CA ARG A 25 -8.85 -5.76 13.77
C ARG A 25 -9.39 -7.16 13.46
N LEU A 26 -10.18 -7.23 12.40
CA LEU A 26 -10.89 -8.45 12.02
C LEU A 26 -10.41 -8.93 10.67
N TYR A 27 -10.40 -10.24 10.47
CA TYR A 27 -10.23 -10.83 9.15
C TYR A 27 -11.15 -12.03 8.97
N GLU A 28 -11.50 -12.31 7.73
CA GLU A 28 -12.34 -13.45 7.36
C GLU A 28 -11.84 -14.02 6.03
N PHE A 29 -11.70 -15.33 5.95
CA PHE A 29 -11.61 -16.04 4.69
C PHE A 29 -13.00 -16.45 4.23
N GLY A 30 -13.30 -16.25 2.96
CA GLY A 30 -14.61 -16.60 2.44
C GLY A 30 -14.65 -16.62 0.93
N ASN A 31 -15.67 -17.32 0.42
CA ASN A 31 -15.91 -17.43 -1.01
C ASN A 31 -16.79 -16.29 -1.52
N VAL A 32 -16.35 -15.71 -2.63
CA VAL A 32 -17.07 -14.68 -3.38
C VAL A 32 -17.65 -15.31 -4.63
N TYR A 33 -18.94 -15.15 -4.84
CA TYR A 33 -19.65 -15.65 -6.02
C TYR A 33 -19.94 -14.51 -6.97
N HIS A 34 -19.58 -14.69 -8.22
CA HIS A 34 -19.86 -13.74 -9.28
C HIS A 34 -20.77 -14.37 -10.32
N PHE A 35 -21.87 -13.70 -10.65
CA PHE A 35 -22.79 -14.13 -11.70
C PHE A 35 -22.51 -13.33 -12.98
N ASP A 36 -22.28 -14.04 -14.06
CA ASP A 36 -22.09 -13.46 -15.40
C ASP A 36 -23.33 -13.73 -16.25
N GLY A 37 -24.23 -12.75 -16.32
CA GLY A 37 -25.47 -12.84 -17.09
C GLY A 37 -25.30 -12.74 -18.61
N SER A 38 -24.08 -12.42 -19.09
CA SER A 38 -23.79 -12.34 -20.54
C SER A 38 -23.52 -13.71 -21.17
N LYS A 39 -23.24 -14.72 -20.33
CA LYS A 39 -22.98 -16.08 -20.78
C LYS A 39 -24.27 -16.89 -20.81
N THR A 40 -24.61 -17.39 -21.99
CA THR A 40 -25.72 -18.34 -22.16
C THR A 40 -25.18 -19.76 -22.13
N HIS A 41 -25.29 -20.41 -20.99
CA HIS A 41 -24.95 -21.83 -20.84
C HIS A 41 -26.20 -22.65 -20.62
N GLU A 42 -26.22 -23.90 -21.13
CA GLU A 42 -27.31 -24.87 -20.92
C GLU A 42 -27.65 -25.08 -19.42
N HIS A 43 -26.66 -24.95 -18.56
CA HIS A 43 -26.84 -25.05 -17.11
C HIS A 43 -26.59 -23.69 -16.44
N PRO A 44 -27.57 -23.11 -15.72
CA PRO A 44 -27.45 -21.82 -15.04
C PRO A 44 -26.27 -21.72 -14.05
N VAL A 45 -25.85 -22.84 -13.46
CA VAL A 45 -24.71 -22.92 -12.53
C VAL A 45 -23.39 -22.50 -13.20
N LYS A 46 -23.23 -22.73 -14.49
CA LYS A 46 -22.02 -22.34 -15.23
C LYS A 46 -21.85 -20.84 -15.41
N ASN A 47 -22.89 -20.05 -15.12
CA ASN A 47 -22.83 -18.60 -15.12
C ASN A 47 -22.26 -18.04 -13.82
N TYR A 48 -22.04 -18.88 -12.82
CA TYR A 48 -21.42 -18.50 -11.56
C TYR A 48 -19.93 -18.86 -11.59
N SER A 49 -19.11 -17.92 -11.12
CA SER A 49 -17.72 -18.17 -10.79
C SER A 49 -17.51 -17.94 -9.30
N GLU A 50 -16.62 -18.71 -8.72
CA GLU A 50 -16.27 -18.67 -7.30
C GLU A 50 -14.79 -18.34 -7.15
N SER A 51 -14.48 -17.49 -6.17
CA SER A 51 -13.11 -17.18 -5.78
C SER A 51 -13.01 -17.00 -4.28
N GLU A 52 -11.92 -17.47 -3.70
CA GLU A 52 -11.62 -17.26 -2.29
C GLU A 52 -11.01 -15.86 -2.08
N HIS A 53 -11.46 -15.20 -1.05
CA HIS A 53 -11.01 -13.87 -0.65
C HIS A 53 -10.66 -13.82 0.83
N ILE A 54 -9.75 -12.90 1.17
CA ILE A 54 -9.50 -12.47 2.55
C ILE A 54 -10.07 -11.06 2.69
N GLY A 55 -11.07 -10.92 3.56
CA GLY A 55 -11.52 -9.62 4.03
C GLY A 55 -10.75 -9.21 5.28
N ILE A 56 -10.31 -7.97 5.35
CA ILE A 56 -9.62 -7.37 6.50
C ILE A 56 -10.37 -6.09 6.86
N TRP A 57 -10.77 -5.94 8.13
CA TRP A 57 -11.42 -4.73 8.63
C TRP A 57 -10.65 -4.19 9.82
N ILE A 58 -10.39 -2.89 9.81
CA ILE A 58 -9.70 -2.20 10.89
C ILE A 58 -10.48 -0.94 11.21
N THR A 59 -10.71 -0.70 12.51
CA THR A 59 -11.38 0.50 13.02
C THR A 59 -10.86 0.86 14.41
N GLY A 60 -11.12 2.10 14.86
CA GLY A 60 -10.78 2.57 16.18
C GLY A 60 -9.32 2.98 16.33
N LYS A 61 -8.71 2.65 17.44
CA LYS A 61 -7.35 3.03 17.81
C LYS A 61 -6.33 2.00 17.36
N LYS A 62 -5.18 2.46 16.95
CA LYS A 62 -4.02 1.61 16.63
C LYS A 62 -3.45 1.00 17.89
N GLU A 63 -3.29 1.82 18.92
CA GLU A 63 -2.75 1.45 20.22
C GLU A 63 -3.65 2.01 21.32
N THR A 64 -3.85 1.21 22.37
CA THR A 64 -4.52 1.67 23.59
C THR A 64 -3.58 2.59 24.37
N GLU A 65 -4.16 3.58 25.04
CA GLU A 65 -3.41 4.50 25.88
C GLU A 65 -2.58 3.76 26.92
N ASN A 66 -1.29 4.11 26.99
CA ASN A 66 -0.38 3.63 28.03
C ASN A 66 0.66 4.71 28.35
N TRP A 67 1.40 4.50 29.44
CA TRP A 67 2.37 5.49 29.93
C TRP A 67 3.49 5.87 28.96
N LYS A 68 3.77 5.02 27.97
CA LYS A 68 4.88 5.19 27.03
C LYS A 68 4.42 5.66 25.65
N VAL A 69 3.27 5.21 25.21
CA VAL A 69 2.76 5.47 23.84
C VAL A 69 1.49 6.30 23.95
N LYS A 70 1.46 7.45 23.26
CA LYS A 70 0.25 8.23 23.12
C LYS A 70 -0.76 7.46 22.27
N GLU A 71 -2.03 7.67 22.59
CA GLU A 71 -3.12 7.16 21.78
C GLU A 71 -3.00 7.65 20.34
N GLU A 72 -3.01 6.72 19.40
CA GLU A 72 -3.00 6.99 17.98
C GLU A 72 -4.22 6.35 17.31
N PRO A 73 -4.96 7.08 16.46
CA PRO A 73 -6.03 6.48 15.67
C PRO A 73 -5.43 5.53 14.63
N THR A 74 -6.21 4.53 14.27
CA THR A 74 -5.93 3.71 13.09
C THR A 74 -6.02 4.57 11.83
N THR A 75 -5.13 4.36 10.89
CA THR A 75 -5.11 5.07 9.63
C THR A 75 -5.15 4.11 8.45
N PHE A 76 -5.40 4.63 7.25
CA PHE A 76 -5.29 3.87 6.01
C PHE A 76 -3.93 3.16 5.88
N PHE A 77 -2.85 3.79 6.34
CA PHE A 77 -1.50 3.22 6.30
C PHE A 77 -1.37 1.96 7.17
N THR A 78 -2.15 1.83 8.24
CA THR A 78 -2.19 0.60 9.05
C THR A 78 -2.73 -0.56 8.24
N LEU A 79 -3.85 -0.36 7.51
CA LEU A 79 -4.40 -1.38 6.61
C LEU A 79 -3.44 -1.69 5.46
N LYS A 80 -2.88 -0.64 4.84
CA LYS A 80 -1.91 -0.77 3.74
C LYS A 80 -0.71 -1.61 4.15
N ALA A 81 -0.12 -1.34 5.32
CA ALA A 81 1.00 -2.12 5.84
C ALA A 81 0.64 -3.60 6.05
N ASN A 82 -0.56 -3.89 6.56
CA ASN A 82 -1.01 -5.27 6.73
C ASN A 82 -1.17 -6.00 5.40
N ALA A 83 -1.79 -5.38 4.40
CA ALA A 83 -1.96 -5.97 3.08
C ALA A 83 -0.61 -6.20 2.38
N GLU A 84 0.28 -5.20 2.39
CA GLU A 84 1.61 -5.30 1.79
C GLU A 84 2.52 -6.30 2.50
N ASN A 85 2.37 -6.47 3.83
CA ASN A 85 3.06 -7.52 4.57
C ASN A 85 2.59 -8.93 4.14
N ILE A 86 1.29 -9.12 3.88
CA ILE A 86 0.77 -10.39 3.35
C ILE A 86 1.39 -10.66 1.98
N PHE A 87 1.37 -9.69 1.07
CA PHE A 87 1.99 -9.82 -0.26
C PHE A 87 3.48 -10.15 -0.17
N SER A 88 4.22 -9.42 0.66
CA SER A 88 5.66 -9.63 0.85
C SER A 88 5.99 -11.02 1.38
N ARG A 89 5.23 -11.52 2.37
CA ARG A 89 5.41 -12.89 2.91
C ARG A 89 5.13 -13.99 1.90
N LEU A 90 4.29 -13.70 0.91
CA LEU A 90 4.00 -14.59 -0.21
C LEU A 90 4.95 -14.41 -1.40
N GLY A 91 5.97 -13.54 -1.26
CA GLY A 91 6.98 -13.27 -2.29
C GLY A 91 6.55 -12.29 -3.37
N ILE A 92 5.41 -11.61 -3.20
CA ILE A 92 4.98 -10.54 -4.11
C ILE A 92 5.60 -9.23 -3.62
N LYS A 93 6.54 -8.70 -4.40
CA LYS A 93 7.14 -7.39 -4.12
C LYS A 93 6.18 -6.30 -4.57
N THR A 94 5.86 -5.37 -3.68
CA THR A 94 4.93 -4.26 -3.96
C THR A 94 5.41 -3.38 -5.11
N GLU A 95 6.74 -3.25 -5.29
CA GLU A 95 7.36 -2.54 -6.40
C GLU A 95 7.07 -3.18 -7.78
N SER A 96 6.71 -4.45 -7.79
CA SER A 96 6.32 -5.17 -9.02
C SER A 96 4.82 -5.13 -9.30
N CYS A 97 4.06 -4.48 -8.42
CA CYS A 97 2.63 -4.28 -8.60
C CYS A 97 2.34 -2.94 -9.28
N THR A 98 1.35 -2.91 -10.15
CA THR A 98 0.69 -1.67 -10.54
C THR A 98 -0.29 -1.32 -9.42
N ILE A 99 -0.16 -0.10 -8.88
CA ILE A 99 -1.01 0.41 -7.80
C ILE A 99 -1.74 1.63 -8.33
N GLU A 100 -3.08 1.56 -8.34
CA GLU A 100 -3.93 2.64 -8.84
C GLU A 100 -4.91 3.09 -7.77
N SER A 101 -5.23 4.38 -7.79
CA SER A 101 -6.24 4.94 -6.90
C SER A 101 -7.63 4.52 -7.38
N ILE A 102 -8.49 4.13 -6.45
CA ILE A 102 -9.88 3.76 -6.75
C ILE A 102 -10.87 4.52 -5.88
N SER A 103 -12.04 4.80 -6.46
CA SER A 103 -13.24 5.23 -5.76
C SER A 103 -14.42 4.51 -6.41
N ASN A 104 -15.26 3.84 -5.61
CA ASN A 104 -16.39 3.05 -6.11
C ASN A 104 -17.49 2.93 -5.04
N ASP A 105 -18.46 2.06 -5.26
CA ASP A 105 -19.59 1.87 -4.31
C ASP A 105 -19.13 1.39 -2.93
N ILE A 106 -17.94 0.76 -2.82
CA ILE A 106 -17.42 0.20 -1.57
C ILE A 106 -16.49 1.18 -0.89
N PHE A 107 -15.57 1.74 -1.67
CA PHE A 107 -14.51 2.61 -1.21
C PHE A 107 -14.79 4.05 -1.60
N SER A 108 -14.82 4.97 -0.62
CA SER A 108 -14.76 6.39 -0.92
C SER A 108 -13.43 6.78 -1.54
N GLU A 109 -12.35 6.23 -0.98
CA GLU A 109 -10.97 6.35 -1.45
C GLU A 109 -10.24 5.04 -1.17
N GLY A 110 -9.39 4.61 -2.09
CA GLY A 110 -8.65 3.37 -1.91
C GLY A 110 -7.56 3.15 -2.95
N LEU A 111 -6.92 2.00 -2.84
CA LEU A 111 -5.89 1.52 -3.76
C LEU A 111 -6.27 0.14 -4.27
N GLU A 112 -5.99 -0.08 -5.55
CA GLU A 112 -6.07 -1.37 -6.21
C GLU A 112 -4.66 -1.87 -6.54
N TYR A 113 -4.41 -3.14 -6.25
CA TYR A 113 -3.14 -3.81 -6.50
C TYR A 113 -3.29 -4.82 -7.63
N ARG A 114 -2.50 -4.64 -8.70
CA ARG A 114 -2.40 -5.60 -9.80
C ARG A 114 -0.98 -6.13 -9.93
N PHE A 115 -0.85 -7.43 -10.01
CA PHE A 115 0.42 -8.09 -10.33
C PHE A 115 0.28 -8.77 -11.69
N ASN A 116 1.13 -8.41 -12.65
CA ASN A 116 1.03 -8.86 -14.05
C ASN A 116 -0.40 -8.69 -14.63
N ASN A 117 -1.01 -7.53 -14.44
CA ASN A 117 -2.39 -7.19 -14.81
C ASN A 117 -3.50 -8.01 -14.10
N VAL A 118 -3.14 -8.91 -13.18
CA VAL A 118 -4.12 -9.66 -12.39
C VAL A 118 -4.44 -8.86 -11.12
N LEU A 119 -5.72 -8.59 -10.90
CA LEU A 119 -6.20 -7.95 -9.67
C LEU A 119 -6.00 -8.91 -8.50
N ILE A 120 -5.15 -8.53 -7.54
CA ILE A 120 -4.83 -9.32 -6.36
C ILE A 120 -5.44 -8.75 -5.08
N GLY A 121 -5.81 -7.47 -5.05
CA GLY A 121 -6.45 -6.88 -3.89
C GLY A 121 -6.86 -5.43 -4.09
N GLN A 122 -7.81 -5.02 -3.26
CA GLN A 122 -8.27 -3.64 -3.12
C GLN A 122 -8.34 -3.30 -1.64
N ILE A 123 -7.88 -2.11 -1.27
CA ILE A 123 -7.92 -1.62 0.11
C ILE A 123 -8.38 -0.17 0.14
N GLY A 124 -9.10 0.25 1.16
CA GLY A 124 -9.55 1.65 1.22
C GLY A 124 -10.41 1.99 2.43
N TYR A 125 -10.90 3.21 2.42
CA TYR A 125 -11.93 3.68 3.33
C TYR A 125 -13.29 3.17 2.86
N VAL A 126 -14.05 2.59 3.76
CA VAL A 126 -15.43 2.17 3.45
C VAL A 126 -16.30 3.40 3.21
N ASN A 127 -17.09 3.36 2.14
CA ASN A 127 -17.97 4.47 1.77
C ASN A 127 -18.95 4.80 2.91
N ASN A 128 -19.07 6.08 3.23
CA ASN A 128 -19.95 6.59 4.28
C ASN A 128 -21.42 6.17 4.14
N LYS A 129 -21.92 5.96 2.90
CA LYS A 129 -23.28 5.44 2.67
C LYS A 129 -23.43 4.03 3.22
N ILE A 130 -22.40 3.19 3.09
CA ILE A 130 -22.41 1.83 3.63
C ILE A 130 -22.35 1.86 5.15
N LEU A 131 -21.48 2.70 5.72
CA LEU A 131 -21.34 2.84 7.18
C LEU A 131 -22.64 3.32 7.83
N LYS A 132 -23.27 4.34 7.25
CA LYS A 132 -24.57 4.84 7.73
C LYS A 132 -25.67 3.76 7.67
N ASN A 133 -25.73 2.99 6.58
CA ASN A 133 -26.69 1.88 6.46
C ASN A 133 -26.42 0.75 7.47
N GLY A 134 -25.19 0.61 7.93
CA GLY A 134 -24.76 -0.32 8.97
C GLY A 134 -24.84 0.23 10.39
N ASN A 135 -25.32 1.48 10.58
CA ASN A 135 -25.30 2.20 11.86
C ASN A 135 -23.92 2.28 12.50
N ILE A 136 -22.87 2.48 11.67
CA ILE A 136 -21.49 2.59 12.10
C ILE A 136 -21.10 4.07 11.97
N SER A 137 -20.68 4.68 13.07
CA SER A 137 -20.23 6.08 13.14
C SER A 137 -18.72 6.24 13.03
N ALA A 138 -17.96 5.15 13.26
CA ALA A 138 -16.51 5.16 13.20
C ALA A 138 -16.02 4.96 11.76
N ASP A 139 -14.82 5.48 11.47
CA ASP A 139 -14.13 5.17 10.22
C ASP A 139 -13.74 3.69 10.18
N VAL A 140 -14.01 3.06 9.06
CA VAL A 140 -13.66 1.66 8.80
C VAL A 140 -12.76 1.58 7.58
N PHE A 141 -11.62 0.96 7.76
CA PHE A 141 -10.68 0.61 6.71
C PHE A 141 -10.93 -0.85 6.32
N TYR A 142 -11.14 -1.10 5.03
CA TYR A 142 -11.44 -2.43 4.52
C TYR A 142 -10.46 -2.84 3.43
N GLY A 143 -9.98 -4.08 3.50
CA GLY A 143 -9.18 -4.72 2.47
C GLY A 143 -9.88 -5.98 1.96
N ASP A 144 -9.91 -6.13 0.64
CA ASP A 144 -10.43 -7.30 -0.07
C ASP A 144 -9.29 -7.87 -0.93
N LEU A 145 -8.68 -8.97 -0.46
CA LEU A 145 -7.58 -9.63 -1.16
C LEU A 145 -8.09 -10.89 -1.84
N CYS A 146 -8.00 -10.97 -3.16
CA CYS A 146 -8.41 -12.16 -3.92
C CYS A 146 -7.39 -13.28 -3.74
N TRP A 147 -7.64 -14.17 -2.77
CA TRP A 147 -6.72 -15.26 -2.42
C TRP A 147 -6.46 -16.21 -3.59
N THR A 148 -7.52 -16.58 -4.32
CA THR A 148 -7.41 -17.39 -5.55
C THR A 148 -6.46 -16.75 -6.59
N ALA A 149 -6.56 -15.43 -6.79
CA ALA A 149 -5.69 -14.71 -7.72
C ALA A 149 -4.24 -14.66 -7.20
N ILE A 150 -4.05 -14.41 -5.90
CA ILE A 150 -2.75 -14.39 -5.25
C ILE A 150 -2.06 -15.75 -5.43
N LEU A 151 -2.72 -16.85 -5.08
CA LEU A 151 -2.16 -18.20 -5.23
C LEU A 151 -1.80 -18.52 -6.69
N LYS A 152 -2.61 -18.06 -7.64
CA LYS A 152 -2.35 -18.25 -9.07
C LYS A 152 -1.08 -17.52 -9.51
N VAL A 153 -0.87 -16.28 -9.10
CA VAL A 153 0.30 -15.47 -9.53
C VAL A 153 1.58 -15.93 -8.87
N ILE A 154 1.53 -16.49 -7.65
CA ILE A 154 2.71 -17.01 -6.95
C ILE A 154 3.01 -18.49 -7.23
N LYS A 155 2.18 -19.18 -8.03
CA LYS A 155 2.32 -20.64 -8.29
C LYS A 155 3.74 -21.06 -8.68
N ASN A 156 4.44 -20.22 -9.44
CA ASN A 156 5.79 -20.48 -9.93
C ASN A 156 6.87 -19.74 -9.12
N HIS A 157 6.49 -19.06 -8.02
CA HIS A 157 7.44 -18.38 -7.18
C HIS A 157 8.27 -19.39 -6.40
N LYS A 158 9.60 -19.30 -6.53
CA LYS A 158 10.53 -20.10 -5.75
C LYS A 158 11.24 -19.18 -4.76
N ALA A 159 11.20 -19.54 -3.50
CA ALA A 159 12.00 -18.86 -2.49
C ALA A 159 13.50 -19.11 -2.83
N THR A 160 14.23 -18.03 -3.08
CA THR A 160 15.66 -18.07 -3.34
C THR A 160 16.41 -17.51 -2.14
N TYR A 161 17.41 -18.27 -1.68
CA TYR A 161 18.31 -17.76 -0.67
C TYR A 161 19.22 -16.71 -1.28
N THR A 162 19.28 -15.53 -0.65
CA THR A 162 20.26 -14.49 -0.98
C THR A 162 21.19 -14.33 0.21
N PRO A 163 22.51 -14.53 0.03
CA PRO A 163 23.48 -14.33 1.11
C PRO A 163 23.38 -12.90 1.69
N LEU A 164 23.65 -12.79 2.98
CA LEU A 164 23.77 -11.46 3.60
C LEU A 164 24.92 -10.70 2.93
N ARG A 165 24.66 -9.44 2.63
CA ARG A 165 25.63 -8.57 1.98
C ARG A 165 26.78 -8.27 2.94
N LYS A 166 28.00 -8.39 2.44
CA LYS A 166 29.23 -8.24 3.24
C LYS A 166 29.67 -6.78 3.41
N TYR A 167 29.28 -5.91 2.46
CA TYR A 167 29.75 -4.52 2.44
C TYR A 167 28.72 -3.60 3.08
N PRO A 168 29.17 -2.53 3.78
CA PRO A 168 28.27 -1.63 4.48
C PRO A 168 27.38 -0.84 3.52
N GLU A 169 26.16 -0.57 3.95
CA GLU A 169 25.27 0.35 3.28
C GLU A 169 25.58 1.80 3.67
N VAL A 170 25.29 2.71 2.75
CA VAL A 170 25.46 4.15 2.95
C VAL A 170 24.10 4.83 2.79
N ARG A 171 23.69 5.57 3.80
CA ARG A 171 22.50 6.41 3.73
C ARG A 171 22.86 7.81 3.28
N ARG A 172 22.03 8.39 2.39
CA ARG A 172 22.03 9.80 1.99
C ARG A 172 20.61 10.32 1.98
N ASP A 173 20.47 11.55 2.42
CA ASP A 173 19.15 12.19 2.53
C ASP A 173 19.11 13.42 1.62
N LEU A 174 17.94 13.70 1.03
CA LEU A 174 17.64 14.91 0.26
C LEU A 174 16.32 15.49 0.72
N ALA A 175 16.26 16.81 0.79
CA ALA A 175 15.02 17.56 0.94
C ALA A 175 14.58 18.06 -0.43
N LEU A 176 13.44 17.57 -0.92
CA LEU A 176 12.88 17.88 -2.23
C LEU A 176 11.69 18.80 -2.08
N LEU A 177 11.78 20.03 -2.58
CA LEU A 177 10.64 20.92 -2.73
C LEU A 177 9.97 20.63 -4.08
N ILE A 178 8.73 20.17 -4.05
CA ILE A 178 7.98 19.67 -5.22
C ILE A 178 6.54 20.18 -5.22
N ASP A 179 5.85 20.06 -6.34
CA ASP A 179 4.43 20.36 -6.42
C ASP A 179 3.58 19.40 -5.59
N LYS A 180 2.45 19.87 -5.05
CA LYS A 180 1.58 19.08 -4.15
C LYS A 180 1.02 17.82 -4.80
N ASP A 181 0.82 17.81 -6.10
CA ASP A 181 0.29 16.70 -6.89
C ASP A 181 1.35 15.61 -7.17
N VAL A 182 2.65 15.92 -7.06
CA VAL A 182 3.70 14.92 -7.26
C VAL A 182 3.66 13.86 -6.18
N GLN A 183 3.41 12.62 -6.58
CA GLN A 183 3.35 11.48 -5.67
C GLN A 183 4.74 10.94 -5.33
N PHE A 184 4.90 10.40 -4.12
CA PHE A 184 6.17 9.75 -3.73
C PHE A 184 6.52 8.55 -4.61
N SER A 185 5.53 7.84 -5.16
CA SER A 185 5.74 6.76 -6.13
C SER A 185 6.52 7.22 -7.36
N THR A 186 6.26 8.43 -7.85
CA THR A 186 7.00 9.05 -8.96
C THR A 186 8.45 9.28 -8.59
N ILE A 187 8.71 9.87 -7.41
CA ILE A 187 10.07 10.10 -6.88
C ILE A 187 10.85 8.78 -6.76
N LYS A 188 10.20 7.75 -6.21
CA LYS A 188 10.78 6.40 -6.08
C LYS A 188 11.08 5.77 -7.44
N ALA A 189 10.16 5.85 -8.38
CA ALA A 189 10.33 5.29 -9.73
C ALA A 189 11.48 5.97 -10.49
N LEU A 190 11.57 7.29 -10.42
CA LEU A 190 12.66 8.07 -11.03
C LEU A 190 14.03 7.69 -10.46
N ALA A 191 14.13 7.49 -9.14
CA ALA A 191 15.36 7.06 -8.50
C ALA A 191 15.84 5.70 -9.03
N PHE A 192 14.97 4.69 -9.04
CA PHE A 192 15.32 3.35 -9.53
C PHE A 192 15.55 3.31 -11.06
N LYS A 193 14.94 4.23 -11.82
CA LYS A 193 15.24 4.39 -13.24
C LYS A 193 16.64 4.98 -13.45
N ALA A 194 17.04 5.94 -12.61
CA ALA A 194 18.33 6.62 -12.69
C ALA A 194 19.48 5.76 -12.18
N GLU A 195 19.27 4.99 -11.11
CA GLU A 195 20.30 4.15 -10.48
C GLU A 195 19.74 2.78 -10.11
N ARG A 196 20.19 1.73 -10.82
CA ARG A 196 19.71 0.36 -10.64
C ARG A 196 20.69 -0.56 -9.93
N GLN A 197 21.99 -0.18 -9.90
CA GLN A 197 23.05 -1.07 -9.45
C GLN A 197 23.28 -0.97 -7.94
N ILE A 198 23.46 0.24 -7.44
CA ILE A 198 23.80 0.47 -6.04
C ILE A 198 22.67 1.03 -5.20
N LEU A 199 21.59 1.53 -5.79
CA LEU A 199 20.41 1.99 -5.05
C LEU A 199 19.60 0.79 -4.56
N ARG A 200 19.42 0.69 -3.25
CA ARG A 200 18.71 -0.42 -2.60
C ARG A 200 17.30 -0.05 -2.16
N SER A 201 17.17 1.10 -1.54
CA SER A 201 15.86 1.58 -1.11
C SER A 201 15.77 3.10 -1.18
N VAL A 202 14.55 3.56 -1.38
CA VAL A 202 14.16 4.97 -1.32
C VAL A 202 12.99 5.05 -0.36
N ASN A 203 13.11 5.86 0.67
CA ASN A 203 12.07 6.01 1.68
C ASN A 203 11.83 7.49 1.96
N ILE A 204 10.58 7.86 2.18
CA ILE A 204 10.19 9.17 2.66
C ILE A 204 10.05 9.08 4.18
N PHE A 205 10.76 9.93 4.90
CA PHE A 205 10.73 9.90 6.36
C PHE A 205 10.11 11.16 6.98
N ASP A 206 9.91 12.22 6.16
CA ASP A 206 9.17 13.40 6.58
C ASP A 206 8.46 14.07 5.39
N VAL A 207 7.28 14.63 5.66
CA VAL A 207 6.48 15.39 4.70
C VAL A 207 6.05 16.69 5.35
N TYR A 208 6.54 17.80 4.83
CA TYR A 208 6.16 19.10 5.30
C TYR A 208 5.31 19.84 4.26
N ASP A 209 4.09 20.20 4.68
CA ASP A 209 3.12 21.00 3.92
C ASP A 209 2.64 22.16 4.80
N GLY A 210 3.55 23.06 5.14
CA GLY A 210 3.28 24.17 6.04
C GLY A 210 3.42 25.54 5.39
N ALA A 211 2.99 26.57 6.14
CA ALA A 211 2.92 27.97 5.67
C ALA A 211 4.25 28.59 5.23
N ASN A 212 5.39 27.96 5.53
CA ASN A 212 6.73 28.48 5.16
C ASN A 212 7.19 27.98 3.78
N LEU A 213 6.31 27.35 3.00
CA LEU A 213 6.59 26.92 1.63
C LEU A 213 5.86 27.81 0.64
N PRO A 214 6.39 27.93 -0.61
CA PRO A 214 5.66 28.56 -1.69
C PRO A 214 4.30 27.90 -1.90
N GLU A 215 3.31 28.68 -2.31
CA GLU A 215 1.96 28.19 -2.57
C GLU A 215 1.99 27.06 -3.63
N GLY A 216 1.22 26.01 -3.40
CA GLY A 216 1.18 24.84 -4.28
C GLY A 216 2.35 23.87 -4.13
N LYS A 217 3.28 24.11 -3.20
CA LYS A 217 4.45 23.25 -2.95
C LYS A 217 4.35 22.49 -1.64
N LYS A 218 5.07 21.35 -1.59
CA LYS A 218 5.34 20.55 -0.37
C LYS A 218 6.81 20.13 -0.36
N SER A 219 7.32 19.77 0.80
CA SER A 219 8.68 19.27 0.95
C SER A 219 8.66 17.81 1.36
N TYR A 220 9.41 16.97 0.64
CA TYR A 220 9.69 15.59 1.00
C TYR A 220 11.12 15.47 1.52
N ALA A 221 11.28 14.91 2.72
CA ALA A 221 12.57 14.42 3.19
C ALA A 221 12.72 12.96 2.82
N VAL A 222 13.63 12.69 1.88
CA VAL A 222 13.80 11.38 1.25
C VAL A 222 15.16 10.81 1.59
N SER A 223 15.20 9.57 2.05
CA SER A 223 16.44 8.83 2.30
C SER A 223 16.68 7.79 1.21
N PHE A 224 17.95 7.68 0.82
CA PHE A 224 18.46 6.74 -0.16
C PHE A 224 19.46 5.81 0.51
N ILE A 225 19.24 4.51 0.40
CA ILE A 225 20.21 3.49 0.85
C ILE A 225 20.96 3.00 -0.38
N LEU A 226 22.27 3.22 -0.36
CA LEU A 226 23.21 2.83 -1.40
C LEU A 226 24.10 1.69 -0.90
N GLN A 227 24.27 0.64 -1.69
CA GLN A 227 25.12 -0.49 -1.35
C GLN A 227 25.56 -1.24 -2.61
N ASP A 228 26.85 -1.52 -2.71
CA ASP A 228 27.42 -2.39 -3.74
C ASP A 228 27.51 -3.84 -3.22
N GLU A 229 27.39 -4.82 -4.09
CA GLU A 229 27.45 -6.24 -3.73
C GLU A 229 28.88 -6.79 -3.66
N GLU A 230 29.81 -6.13 -4.35
CA GLU A 230 31.19 -6.62 -4.55
C GLU A 230 32.24 -5.83 -3.77
N LYS A 231 31.94 -4.59 -3.40
CA LYS A 231 32.91 -3.67 -2.75
C LYS A 231 32.24 -2.59 -1.88
N THR A 232 33.05 -2.00 -1.01
CA THR A 232 32.65 -0.80 -0.28
C THR A 232 32.57 0.38 -1.24
N LEU A 233 31.48 1.15 -1.15
CA LEU A 233 31.29 2.38 -1.92
C LEU A 233 32.29 3.45 -1.47
N ASN A 234 32.89 4.15 -2.42
CA ASN A 234 33.73 5.31 -2.13
C ASN A 234 32.93 6.62 -2.31
N ASP A 235 33.42 7.72 -1.72
CA ASP A 235 32.74 9.01 -1.74
C ASP A 235 32.47 9.51 -3.16
N LYS A 236 33.39 9.32 -4.10
CA LYS A 236 33.21 9.73 -5.50
C LYS A 236 32.02 9.01 -6.17
N GLN A 237 31.84 7.74 -5.90
CA GLN A 237 30.71 6.95 -6.43
C GLN A 237 29.38 7.45 -5.83
N ILE A 238 29.38 7.70 -4.52
CA ILE A 238 28.21 8.20 -3.79
C ILE A 238 27.81 9.57 -4.32
N GLU A 239 28.75 10.53 -4.38
CA GLU A 239 28.52 11.89 -4.88
C GLU A 239 28.03 11.90 -6.33
N LYS A 240 28.64 11.09 -7.21
CA LYS A 240 28.20 10.94 -8.60
C LYS A 240 26.77 10.42 -8.69
N THR A 241 26.41 9.45 -7.87
CA THR A 241 25.04 8.91 -7.84
C THR A 241 24.06 9.94 -7.33
N MET A 242 24.38 10.63 -6.24
CA MET A 242 23.52 11.67 -5.68
C MET A 242 23.33 12.83 -6.67
N SER A 243 24.39 13.29 -7.33
CA SER A 243 24.32 14.35 -8.37
C SER A 243 23.41 13.92 -9.53
N ARG A 244 23.48 12.66 -9.95
CA ARG A 244 22.58 12.11 -10.99
C ARG A 244 21.13 12.11 -10.54
N LEU A 245 20.86 11.67 -9.31
CA LEU A 245 19.50 11.65 -8.74
C LEU A 245 18.93 13.08 -8.67
N ILE A 246 19.71 14.04 -8.20
CA ILE A 246 19.33 15.45 -8.15
C ILE A 246 18.94 15.94 -9.54
N SER A 247 19.81 15.78 -10.53
CA SER A 247 19.54 16.22 -11.90
C SER A 247 18.29 15.60 -12.51
N VAL A 248 18.00 14.33 -12.18
CA VAL A 248 16.78 13.66 -12.64
C VAL A 248 15.54 14.25 -11.96
N TYR A 249 15.59 14.52 -10.67
CA TYR A 249 14.47 15.12 -9.94
C TYR A 249 14.18 16.55 -10.39
N GLU A 250 15.21 17.35 -10.62
CA GLU A 250 15.05 18.70 -11.15
C GLU A 250 14.39 18.69 -12.54
N ARG A 251 14.84 17.81 -13.43
CA ARG A 251 14.35 17.74 -14.80
C ARG A 251 12.99 17.08 -14.94
N GLU A 252 12.76 15.95 -14.26
CA GLU A 252 11.58 15.10 -14.50
C GLU A 252 10.46 15.31 -13.45
N ALA A 253 10.78 15.80 -12.26
CA ALA A 253 9.81 16.08 -11.21
C ALA A 253 9.67 17.58 -10.88
N GLY A 254 10.44 18.46 -11.54
CA GLY A 254 10.46 19.90 -11.23
C GLY A 254 10.87 20.19 -9.78
N ALA A 255 11.64 19.28 -9.17
CA ALA A 255 12.05 19.41 -7.78
C ALA A 255 13.14 20.48 -7.62
N GLN A 256 13.12 21.18 -6.51
CA GLN A 256 14.21 22.04 -6.04
C GLN A 256 14.83 21.39 -4.81
N ILE A 257 16.15 21.31 -4.77
CA ILE A 257 16.86 20.79 -3.60
C ILE A 257 16.95 21.89 -2.55
N ARG A 258 16.68 21.50 -1.30
CA ARG A 258 16.64 22.46 -0.19
C ARG A 258 17.72 22.15 0.85
#